data_41691baf4aa2177c8132ceaf5b85977f
#
_entry.id   41691baf4aa2177c8132ceaf5b85977f
#
_cell.length_a   1.000
_cell.length_b   1.000
_cell.length_c   1.000
_cell.angle_alpha   90.00
_cell.angle_beta   90.00
_cell.angle_gamma   90.00
#
_symmetry.space_group_name_H-M   'P 1'
#
loop_
_entity.id
_entity.type
_entity.pdbx_description
1 polymer ?
#
loop_
_entity_poly.entity_id
_entity_poly.type
_entity_poly.pdbx_seq_one_letter_code
_entity_poly.pdbx_strand_id
1 'polypeptide(L)'
;MLQISQQVEERLDCQPDAIAAEVLDSTIPLVLRGLVDSWPLVQAAKQSASDSIDYLTQFDSGAPLTVFTGPAENKGRVFYNQDYSGFNFANQQADLKQVFAQLIEHSDNSQAPMVYVGST
;
A
#
# COMPACT_ATOMS: atom_id res chain seq x y z
N MET A 1 12.19 -23.43 -6.87
CA MET A 1 11.87 -22.11 -7.45
C MET A 1 10.59 -22.26 -8.25
N LEU A 2 9.57 -21.43 -8.00
CA LEU A 2 8.35 -21.44 -8.80
C LEU A 2 8.68 -20.90 -10.20
N GLN A 3 8.33 -21.67 -11.22
CA GLN A 3 8.52 -21.25 -12.60
C GLN A 3 7.28 -20.46 -13.06
N ILE A 4 7.46 -19.20 -13.44
CA ILE A 4 6.39 -18.38 -13.98
C ILE A 4 6.18 -18.79 -15.42
N SER A 5 5.04 -19.42 -15.73
CA SER A 5 4.67 -19.89 -17.06
C SER A 5 3.72 -18.96 -17.80
N GLN A 6 3.05 -18.04 -17.09
CA GLN A 6 2.09 -17.10 -17.64
C GLN A 6 2.23 -15.74 -16.98
N GLN A 7 1.94 -14.68 -17.72
CA GLN A 7 1.84 -13.32 -17.21
C GLN A 7 0.39 -12.85 -17.33
N VAL A 8 -0.03 -11.97 -16.40
CA VAL A 8 -1.34 -11.34 -16.47
C VAL A 8 -1.36 -10.40 -17.69
N GLU A 9 -2.42 -10.48 -18.48
CA GLU A 9 -2.61 -9.60 -19.65
C GLU A 9 -2.80 -8.14 -19.18
N GLU A 10 -2.17 -7.21 -19.89
CA GLU A 10 -2.27 -5.78 -19.62
C GLU A 10 -2.98 -5.05 -20.77
N ARG A 11 -3.88 -4.15 -20.41
CA ARG A 11 -4.49 -3.16 -21.30
C ARG A 11 -3.89 -1.80 -20.99
N LEU A 12 -3.38 -1.12 -22.00
CA LEU A 12 -2.75 0.19 -21.86
C LEU A 12 -3.75 1.32 -22.10
N ASP A 13 -3.45 2.49 -21.57
CA ASP A 13 -4.21 3.74 -21.79
C ASP A 13 -5.70 3.63 -21.45
N CYS A 14 -6.04 2.84 -20.41
CA CYS A 14 -7.42 2.65 -20.00
C CYS A 14 -7.98 3.95 -19.39
N GLN A 15 -9.25 4.24 -19.74
CA GLN A 15 -9.98 5.39 -19.19
C GLN A 15 -11.23 4.89 -18.43
N PRO A 16 -11.58 5.51 -17.28
CA PRO A 16 -12.70 5.03 -16.45
C PRO A 16 -14.08 5.16 -17.12
N ASP A 17 -14.22 6.07 -18.07
CA ASP A 17 -15.45 6.32 -18.84
C ASP A 17 -15.51 5.55 -20.16
N ALA A 18 -14.48 4.79 -20.49
CA ALA A 18 -14.35 4.04 -21.75
C ALA A 18 -13.86 2.60 -21.52
N ILE A 19 -14.36 1.93 -20.48
CA ILE A 19 -14.05 0.52 -20.24
C ILE A 19 -14.80 -0.33 -21.25
N ALA A 20 -14.05 -1.07 -22.06
CA ALA A 20 -14.61 -1.93 -23.09
C ALA A 20 -15.41 -3.10 -22.49
N ALA A 21 -16.49 -3.51 -23.15
CA ALA A 21 -17.36 -4.58 -22.67
C ALA A 21 -16.61 -5.90 -22.43
N GLU A 22 -15.64 -6.23 -23.28
CA GLU A 22 -14.83 -7.43 -23.11
C GLU A 22 -13.98 -7.45 -21.84
N VAL A 23 -13.70 -6.27 -21.23
CA VAL A 23 -13.04 -6.19 -19.92
C VAL A 23 -14.00 -6.63 -18.82
N LEU A 24 -15.27 -6.20 -18.91
CA LEU A 24 -16.31 -6.54 -17.93
C LEU A 24 -16.71 -8.02 -18.02
N ASP A 25 -16.65 -8.59 -19.22
CA ASP A 25 -16.98 -9.99 -19.47
C ASP A 25 -15.77 -10.94 -19.35
N SER A 26 -14.61 -10.42 -18.99
CA SER A 26 -13.38 -11.22 -18.89
C SER A 26 -13.47 -12.27 -17.79
N THR A 27 -13.12 -13.50 -18.12
CA THR A 27 -12.99 -14.61 -17.17
C THR A 27 -11.55 -14.81 -16.69
N ILE A 28 -10.62 -14.00 -17.16
CA ILE A 28 -9.21 -14.02 -16.74
C ILE A 28 -8.82 -12.70 -16.06
N PRO A 29 -7.80 -12.72 -15.18
CA PRO A 29 -7.28 -11.49 -14.59
C PRO A 29 -6.74 -10.54 -15.66
N LEU A 30 -7.01 -9.25 -15.50
CA LEU A 30 -6.49 -8.18 -16.37
C LEU A 30 -5.88 -7.07 -15.52
N VAL A 31 -4.84 -6.43 -16.03
CA VAL A 31 -4.30 -5.18 -15.48
C VAL A 31 -4.70 -4.05 -16.41
N LEU A 32 -5.39 -3.04 -15.87
CA LEU A 32 -5.85 -1.87 -16.62
C LEU A 32 -4.93 -0.69 -16.29
N ARG A 33 -3.92 -0.47 -17.14
CA ARG A 33 -2.95 0.61 -16.97
C ARG A 33 -3.57 1.95 -17.31
N GLY A 34 -3.37 2.93 -16.45
CA GLY A 34 -3.86 4.30 -16.64
C GLY A 34 -5.29 4.54 -16.10
N LEU A 35 -6.04 3.49 -15.77
CA LEU A 35 -7.46 3.59 -15.41
C LEU A 35 -7.73 4.61 -14.29
N VAL A 36 -6.84 4.72 -13.33
CA VAL A 36 -6.99 5.59 -12.16
C VAL A 36 -6.03 6.80 -12.18
N ASP A 37 -5.39 7.04 -13.30
CA ASP A 37 -4.39 8.09 -13.43
C ASP A 37 -4.93 9.48 -13.07
N SER A 38 -6.21 9.76 -13.38
CA SER A 38 -6.87 11.03 -13.07
C SER A 38 -7.32 11.18 -11.61
N TRP A 39 -7.20 10.15 -10.79
CA TRP A 39 -7.62 10.23 -9.39
C TRP A 39 -6.74 11.24 -8.63
N PRO A 40 -7.34 12.11 -7.77
CA PRO A 40 -6.59 13.12 -7.04
C PRO A 40 -5.43 12.55 -6.21
N LEU A 41 -5.63 11.41 -5.55
CA LEU A 41 -4.56 10.74 -4.79
C LEU A 41 -3.42 10.30 -5.71
N VAL A 42 -3.72 9.76 -6.89
CA VAL A 42 -2.70 9.34 -7.86
C VAL A 42 -1.93 10.55 -8.38
N GLN A 43 -2.62 11.64 -8.66
CA GLN A 43 -1.97 12.90 -9.07
C GLN A 43 -1.07 13.45 -7.97
N ALA A 44 -1.51 13.46 -6.71
CA ALA A 44 -0.68 13.84 -5.56
C ALA A 44 0.55 12.92 -5.43
N ALA A 45 0.37 11.60 -5.54
CA ALA A 45 1.45 10.62 -5.44
C ALA A 45 2.50 10.77 -6.55
N LYS A 46 2.10 11.21 -7.73
CA LYS A 46 3.04 11.52 -8.84
C LYS A 46 3.89 12.76 -8.57
N GLN A 47 3.45 13.68 -7.71
CA GLN A 47 4.22 14.85 -7.32
C GLN A 47 5.27 14.47 -6.26
N SER A 48 4.81 13.97 -5.12
CA SER A 48 5.69 13.52 -4.03
C SER A 48 4.96 12.65 -3.00
N ALA A 49 5.72 11.97 -2.15
CA ALA A 49 5.18 11.28 -0.99
C ALA A 49 4.49 12.25 -0.02
N SER A 50 5.04 13.46 0.16
CA SER A 50 4.45 14.50 1.00
C SER A 50 3.08 14.94 0.48
N ASP A 51 2.94 15.18 -0.83
CA ASP A 51 1.65 15.57 -1.43
C ASP A 51 0.59 14.47 -1.26
N SER A 52 0.99 13.19 -1.33
CA SER A 52 0.09 12.07 -1.03
C SER A 52 -0.40 12.09 0.41
N ILE A 53 0.50 12.35 1.35
CA ILE A 53 0.20 12.44 2.77
C ILE A 53 -0.73 13.62 3.05
N ASP A 54 -0.45 14.78 2.47
CA ASP A 54 -1.30 15.97 2.61
C ASP A 54 -2.70 15.72 2.07
N TYR A 55 -2.81 15.03 0.93
CA TYR A 55 -4.10 14.62 0.39
C TYR A 55 -4.85 13.67 1.33
N LEU A 56 -4.20 12.62 1.82
CA LEU A 56 -4.83 11.63 2.71
C LEU A 56 -5.21 12.20 4.07
N THR A 57 -4.40 13.11 4.60
CA THR A 57 -4.65 13.76 5.90
C THR A 57 -5.96 14.58 5.92
N GLN A 58 -6.46 15.02 4.77
CA GLN A 58 -7.74 15.73 4.68
C GLN A 58 -8.93 14.85 5.08
N PHE A 59 -8.79 13.53 5.02
CA PHE A 59 -9.83 12.57 5.37
C PHE A 59 -9.64 11.96 6.75
N ASP A 60 -8.61 12.38 7.49
CA ASP A 60 -8.33 11.87 8.83
C ASP A 60 -9.43 12.31 9.82
N SER A 61 -10.09 11.34 10.42
CA SER A 61 -11.10 11.59 11.46
C SER A 61 -10.49 11.86 12.84
N GLY A 62 -9.17 11.71 13.00
CA GLY A 62 -8.48 11.78 14.27
C GLY A 62 -8.69 10.54 15.16
N ALA A 63 -9.30 9.49 14.65
CA ALA A 63 -9.46 8.24 15.39
C ALA A 63 -8.11 7.52 15.55
N PRO A 64 -7.86 6.87 16.71
CA PRO A 64 -6.65 6.09 16.90
C PRO A 64 -6.64 4.87 15.97
N LEU A 65 -5.47 4.60 15.40
CA LEU A 65 -5.22 3.48 14.50
C LEU A 65 -4.41 2.39 15.21
N THR A 66 -4.69 1.13 14.89
CA THR A 66 -3.80 0.04 15.29
C THR A 66 -2.67 -0.06 14.28
N VAL A 67 -1.45 0.17 14.77
CA VAL A 67 -0.23 0.15 13.97
C VAL A 67 0.59 -1.06 14.35
N PHE A 68 0.98 -1.87 13.37
CA PHE A 68 1.90 -2.98 13.55
C PHE A 68 3.32 -2.49 13.24
N THR A 69 4.23 -2.76 14.16
CA THR A 69 5.64 -2.38 14.03
C THR A 69 6.51 -3.61 14.19
N GLY A 70 7.58 -3.66 13.42
CA GLY A 70 8.54 -4.75 13.50
C GLY A 70 9.93 -4.30 13.09
N PRO A 71 10.97 -5.09 13.44
CA PRO A 71 12.33 -4.75 13.11
C PRO A 71 12.58 -4.85 11.59
N ALA A 72 13.61 -4.17 11.10
CA ALA A 72 13.99 -4.14 9.68
C ALA A 72 14.26 -5.53 9.10
N GLU A 73 14.73 -6.46 9.93
CA GLU A 73 15.01 -7.85 9.56
C GLU A 73 13.78 -8.59 9.06
N ASN A 74 12.59 -8.15 9.43
CA ASN A 74 11.32 -8.69 8.93
C ASN A 74 11.10 -8.39 7.44
N LYS A 75 11.83 -7.42 6.86
CA LYS A 75 11.72 -7.01 5.45
C LYS A 75 10.27 -6.70 5.04
N GLY A 76 9.53 -6.02 5.91
CA GLY A 76 8.14 -5.67 5.70
C GLY A 76 7.14 -6.82 5.82
N ARG A 77 7.55 -7.99 6.30
CA ARG A 77 6.67 -9.16 6.42
C ARG A 77 6.03 -9.22 7.80
N VAL A 78 4.72 -9.21 7.81
CA VAL A 78 3.87 -9.45 8.99
C VAL A 78 3.58 -10.95 9.05
N PHE A 79 4.09 -11.66 10.06
CA PHE A 79 3.97 -13.11 10.18
C PHE A 79 4.10 -13.58 11.63
N TYR A 80 4.06 -14.89 11.82
CA TYR A 80 4.41 -15.52 13.09
C TYR A 80 5.92 -15.42 13.37
N ASN A 81 6.30 -15.49 14.64
CA ASN A 81 7.70 -15.65 15.03
C ASN A 81 8.20 -17.08 14.67
N GLN A 82 9.48 -17.34 14.90
CA GLN A 82 10.12 -18.59 14.44
C GLN A 82 9.56 -19.88 15.08
N ASP A 83 9.07 -19.79 16.31
CA ASP A 83 8.52 -20.92 17.08
C ASP A 83 7.00 -21.00 17.06
N TYR A 84 6.35 -20.13 16.30
CA TYR A 84 4.89 -20.00 16.19
C TYR A 84 4.15 -19.71 17.51
N SER A 85 4.86 -19.29 18.55
CA SER A 85 4.26 -18.92 19.85
C SER A 85 3.63 -17.51 19.85
N GLY A 86 3.89 -16.70 18.83
CA GLY A 86 3.41 -15.33 18.69
C GLY A 86 3.72 -14.76 17.32
N PHE A 87 3.75 -13.44 17.24
CA PHE A 87 3.98 -12.71 16.00
C PHE A 87 5.40 -12.12 15.97
N ASN A 88 5.90 -11.85 14.75
CA ASN A 88 7.16 -11.17 14.53
C ASN A 88 7.05 -9.64 14.58
N PHE A 89 5.92 -9.13 15.08
CA PHE A 89 5.61 -7.70 15.19
C PHE A 89 4.92 -7.41 16.52
N ALA A 90 4.96 -6.16 16.93
CA ALA A 90 4.15 -5.61 18.00
C ALA A 90 3.06 -4.70 17.44
N ASN A 91 1.96 -4.53 18.17
CA ASN A 91 0.93 -3.56 17.85
C ASN A 91 0.87 -2.44 18.88
N GLN A 92 0.54 -1.25 18.42
CA GLN A 92 0.39 -0.06 19.24
C GLN A 92 -0.71 0.83 18.68
N GLN A 93 -1.20 1.75 19.51
CA GLN A 93 -2.11 2.79 19.03
C GLN A 93 -1.32 4.03 18.64
N ALA A 94 -1.67 4.63 17.51
CA ALA A 94 -1.11 5.91 17.06
C ALA A 94 -2.16 6.66 16.25
N ASP A 95 -1.98 7.96 16.07
CA ASP A 95 -2.74 8.72 15.08
C ASP A 95 -2.12 8.65 13.68
N LEU A 96 -2.90 8.98 12.66
CA LEU A 96 -2.47 8.90 11.27
C LEU A 96 -1.26 9.81 10.98
N LYS A 97 -1.18 10.98 11.63
CA LYS A 97 -0.06 11.91 11.45
C LYS A 97 1.24 11.34 11.98
N GLN A 98 1.19 10.65 13.13
CA GLN A 98 2.37 9.96 13.68
C GLN A 98 2.86 8.86 12.74
N VAL A 99 1.95 8.09 12.15
CA VAL A 99 2.29 7.06 11.17
C VAL A 99 2.98 7.68 9.95
N PHE A 100 2.40 8.72 9.38
CA PHE A 100 2.99 9.41 8.22
C PHE A 100 4.35 10.04 8.53
N ALA A 101 4.51 10.65 9.72
CA ALA A 101 5.80 11.20 10.14
C ALA A 101 6.88 10.11 10.18
N GLN A 102 6.57 8.93 10.73
CA GLN A 102 7.50 7.80 10.74
C GLN A 102 7.86 7.31 9.33
N LEU A 103 6.88 7.22 8.42
CA LEU A 103 7.13 6.80 7.05
C LEU A 103 8.05 7.77 6.30
N ILE A 104 7.86 9.07 6.48
CA ILE A 104 8.73 10.09 5.87
C ILE A 104 10.13 10.06 6.48
N GLU A 105 10.23 9.99 7.81
CA GLU A 105 11.53 9.94 8.52
C GLU A 105 12.39 8.77 8.03
N HIS A 106 11.77 7.67 7.70
CA HIS A 106 12.45 6.44 7.30
C HIS A 106 12.48 6.18 5.79
N SER A 107 11.99 7.11 4.96
CA SER A 107 11.82 6.89 3.51
C SER A 107 13.11 6.48 2.79
N ASP A 108 14.25 7.04 3.21
CA ASP A 108 15.56 6.76 2.63
C ASP A 108 16.43 5.80 3.47
N ASN A 109 15.85 5.19 4.49
CA ASN A 109 16.57 4.30 5.41
C ASN A 109 16.35 2.83 5.05
N SER A 110 17.38 2.18 4.50
CA SER A 110 17.32 0.75 4.17
C SER A 110 17.18 -0.18 5.39
N GLN A 111 17.41 0.33 6.59
CA GLN A 111 17.22 -0.36 7.86
C GLN A 111 15.98 0.18 8.62
N ALA A 112 15.03 0.74 7.89
CA ALA A 112 13.80 1.23 8.47
C ALA A 112 13.01 0.10 9.16
N PRO A 113 12.42 0.38 10.33
CA PRO A 113 11.48 -0.56 10.92
C PRO A 113 10.26 -0.75 10.00
N MET A 114 9.63 -1.91 10.08
CA MET A 114 8.35 -2.12 9.45
C MET A 114 7.28 -1.30 10.18
N VAL A 115 6.49 -0.55 9.44
CA VAL A 115 5.30 0.16 9.92
C VAL A 115 4.14 -0.22 9.01
N TYR A 116 3.07 -0.78 9.57
CA TYR A 116 1.93 -1.24 8.81
C TYR A 116 0.62 -0.91 9.52
N VAL A 117 -0.31 -0.30 8.79
CA VAL A 117 -1.70 -0.09 9.21
C VAL A 117 -2.59 -0.95 8.31
N GLY A 118 -3.27 -1.90 8.92
CA GLY A 118 -4.24 -2.74 8.22
C GLY A 118 -5.61 -2.07 8.11
N SER A 119 -6.65 -2.88 7.89
CA SER A 119 -8.02 -2.39 7.98
C SER A 119 -8.35 -2.05 9.44
N THR A 120 -8.94 -0.92 9.65
CA THR A 120 -9.36 -0.38 10.96
C THR A 120 -10.87 -0.31 11.05
#